data_3c8587bc66b9a6fd762aa8cab80b0549
#
_entry.id   3c8587bc66b9a6fd762aa8cab80b0549
#
_cell.length_a   1.000
_cell.length_b   1.000
_cell.length_c   1.000
_cell.angle_alpha   90.00
_cell.angle_beta   90.00
_cell.angle_gamma   90.00
#
_symmetry.space_group_name_H-M   'P 1'
#
loop_
_entity.id
_entity.type
_entity.pdbx_description
1 polymer ?
#
loop_
_entity_poly.entity_id
_entity_poly.type
_entity_poly.pdbx_seq_one_letter_code
_entity_poly.pdbx_strand_id
1 'polypeptide(L)'
;MNNSLIVLKRTKVVFVIKEETEISGLLRTEKQPKEFEFGIYTLGDLSPSPVDGFIPNPRARMKEIVAAAMLADEAGIDVFGVGEHHRLDFVLTSPPVVLAAIAHATKRIKLTSATTVLGTSDPVRVFEDFSTLDLLSDGRAEVIVGRGAYIESFPLFGYELSDYKELFQEKLGLLLELNEHERISWTGNFRSALIESEISPRPFQPRLPLWIGVGGTPQSAELAGQSGAGMALAILGGDPAKFKPLVETYRKAGIQAGHKLEALQVAITSHGYIANTTEQAMNDYYPHYANYVSRFMSGPGQSALMSREHFDTLADPLSALAVGSPELLVEKILAQHELFGHNRFMAQFDIGGMPFSKVASSIELLATKVMPVVRKELRKRASKTD
;
A
#
# COMPACT_ATOMS: atom_id res chain seq x y z
N MET A 1 47.41 -26.46 40.02
CA MET A 1 45.92 -26.28 39.98
C MET A 1 45.66 -24.80 39.80
N ASN A 2 45.50 -24.35 38.54
CA ASN A 2 45.26 -22.95 38.21
C ASN A 2 43.77 -22.76 37.91
N ASN A 3 43.09 -22.05 38.80
CA ASN A 3 41.74 -21.58 38.58
C ASN A 3 41.80 -20.27 37.80
N SER A 4 41.46 -20.31 36.50
CA SER A 4 41.29 -19.11 35.69
C SER A 4 39.87 -18.59 35.86
N LEU A 5 39.74 -17.46 36.57
CA LEU A 5 38.50 -16.70 36.71
C LEU A 5 38.20 -15.94 35.45
N ILE A 6 37.14 -16.30 34.70
CA ILE A 6 36.65 -15.53 33.58
C ILE A 6 35.76 -14.39 34.11
N VAL A 7 36.28 -13.18 34.11
CA VAL A 7 35.49 -11.96 34.42
C VAL A 7 34.77 -11.48 33.17
N LEU A 8 33.48 -11.73 33.11
CA LEU A 8 32.59 -11.11 32.10
C LEU A 8 32.36 -9.64 32.47
N LYS A 9 33.01 -8.72 31.77
CA LYS A 9 32.70 -7.29 31.85
C LYS A 9 31.31 -7.05 31.25
N ARG A 10 30.33 -6.69 32.10
CA ARG A 10 29.04 -6.12 31.66
C ARG A 10 29.29 -4.74 31.09
N THR A 11 29.11 -4.59 29.81
CA THR A 11 29.04 -3.27 29.14
C THR A 11 27.75 -2.61 29.56
N LYS A 12 27.81 -1.51 30.33
CA LYS A 12 26.66 -0.63 30.60
C LYS A 12 26.37 0.14 29.34
N VAL A 13 25.25 -0.15 28.69
CA VAL A 13 24.68 0.72 27.65
C VAL A 13 23.99 1.86 28.38
N VAL A 14 24.56 3.05 28.29
CA VAL A 14 23.95 4.28 28.79
C VAL A 14 23.21 4.90 27.63
N PHE A 15 21.89 4.88 27.66
CA PHE A 15 21.07 5.69 26.75
C PHE A 15 21.14 7.14 27.22
N VAL A 16 21.80 7.99 26.45
CA VAL A 16 21.72 9.45 26.61
C VAL A 16 20.56 9.92 25.74
N ILE A 17 19.44 10.18 26.36
CA ILE A 17 18.34 10.91 25.73
C ILE A 17 18.78 12.37 25.72
N LYS A 18 19.19 12.89 24.57
CA LYS A 18 19.33 14.33 24.35
C LYS A 18 17.95 14.89 24.02
N GLU A 19 17.37 15.62 24.93
CA GLU A 19 16.30 16.57 24.63
C GLU A 19 16.92 17.73 23.87
N GLU A 20 16.78 17.76 22.56
CA GLU A 20 17.00 18.97 21.78
C GLU A 20 15.69 19.74 21.66
N THR A 21 15.51 20.70 22.57
CA THR A 21 14.48 21.73 22.46
C THR A 21 14.98 22.76 21.47
N GLU A 22 14.73 22.59 20.20
CA GLU A 22 14.84 23.67 19.22
C GLU A 22 13.45 24.23 18.89
N ILE A 23 13.08 25.28 19.62
CA ILE A 23 12.09 26.26 19.18
C ILE A 23 12.81 27.18 18.19
N SER A 24 12.75 26.91 16.93
CA SER A 24 13.17 27.83 15.88
C SER A 24 12.11 28.00 14.81
N GLY A 25 11.48 29.16 14.86
CA GLY A 25 11.16 29.90 13.65
C GLY A 25 9.95 29.50 12.86
N LEU A 26 8.79 30.09 13.18
CA LEU A 26 7.74 30.36 12.20
C LEU A 26 8.32 31.13 10.99
N LEU A 27 8.90 30.43 10.05
CA LEU A 27 9.06 30.92 8.69
C LEU A 27 8.00 30.23 7.85
N ARG A 28 7.07 31.00 7.29
CA ARG A 28 6.17 30.60 6.21
C ARG A 28 7.01 30.04 5.07
N THR A 29 7.22 28.74 5.05
CA THR A 29 7.69 28.05 3.84
C THR A 29 6.49 27.99 2.90
N GLU A 30 6.56 28.69 1.79
CA GLU A 30 5.72 28.39 0.62
C GLU A 30 5.72 26.87 0.46
N LYS A 31 4.54 26.26 0.54
CA LYS A 31 4.41 24.79 0.35
C LYS A 31 4.89 24.48 -1.05
N GLN A 32 6.10 23.97 -1.17
CA GLN A 32 6.52 23.36 -2.44
C GLN A 32 5.47 22.32 -2.84
N PRO A 33 5.10 22.26 -4.11
CA PRO A 33 4.15 21.25 -4.59
C PRO A 33 4.66 19.87 -4.16
N LYS A 34 3.78 19.06 -3.54
CA LYS A 34 4.13 17.70 -3.11
C LYS A 34 4.69 16.95 -4.30
N GLU A 35 5.88 16.37 -4.14
CA GLU A 35 6.50 15.56 -5.19
C GLU A 35 5.67 14.31 -5.46
N PHE A 36 5.67 13.86 -6.71
CA PHE A 36 5.00 12.61 -7.10
C PHE A 36 5.65 11.41 -6.39
N GLU A 37 4.84 10.61 -5.71
CA GLU A 37 5.31 9.51 -4.88
C GLU A 37 5.29 8.18 -5.64
N PHE A 38 6.31 7.37 -5.37
CA PHE A 38 6.41 5.99 -5.85
C PHE A 38 6.37 5.02 -4.68
N GLY A 39 5.64 3.94 -4.86
CA GLY A 39 5.58 2.88 -3.87
C GLY A 39 5.66 1.50 -4.48
N ILE A 40 5.95 0.56 -3.62
CA ILE A 40 5.75 -0.87 -3.90
C ILE A 40 4.90 -1.47 -2.79
N TYR A 41 4.21 -2.55 -3.10
CA TYR A 41 3.44 -3.28 -2.11
C TYR A 41 3.51 -4.79 -2.34
N THR A 42 3.21 -5.55 -1.32
CA THR A 42 3.15 -7.01 -1.36
C THR A 42 1.89 -7.52 -0.69
N LEU A 43 1.31 -8.56 -1.24
CA LEU A 43 0.23 -9.32 -0.61
C LEU A 43 0.75 -10.57 0.11
N GLY A 44 2.03 -10.91 -0.09
CA GLY A 44 2.71 -12.01 0.60
C GLY A 44 2.23 -13.39 0.21
N ASP A 45 1.89 -13.61 -1.07
CA ASP A 45 1.48 -14.93 -1.54
C ASP A 45 2.61 -15.98 -1.44
N LEU A 46 2.19 -17.22 -1.18
CA LEU A 46 3.02 -18.42 -1.14
C LEU A 46 2.83 -19.29 -2.39
N SER A 47 2.68 -18.64 -3.54
CA SER A 47 2.56 -19.36 -4.79
C SER A 47 3.81 -20.18 -5.08
N PRO A 48 3.67 -21.44 -5.53
CA PRO A 48 4.81 -22.17 -6.07
C PRO A 48 5.36 -21.45 -7.30
N SER A 49 6.67 -21.45 -7.43
CA SER A 49 7.32 -20.97 -8.66
C SER A 49 6.86 -21.80 -9.87
N PRO A 50 6.39 -21.17 -10.94
CA PRO A 50 5.96 -21.88 -12.14
C PRO A 50 7.13 -22.47 -12.92
N VAL A 51 8.38 -22.16 -12.57
CA VAL A 51 9.59 -22.63 -13.25
C VAL A 51 10.08 -23.97 -12.69
N ASP A 52 10.12 -24.09 -11.36
CA ASP A 52 10.69 -25.26 -10.67
C ASP A 52 9.79 -25.84 -9.57
N GLY A 53 8.60 -25.27 -9.36
CA GLY A 53 7.64 -25.73 -8.37
C GLY A 53 8.03 -25.40 -6.93
N PHE A 54 9.12 -24.66 -6.69
CA PHE A 54 9.55 -24.30 -5.35
C PHE A 54 8.50 -23.42 -4.64
N ILE A 55 8.15 -23.80 -3.41
CA ILE A 55 7.26 -23.02 -2.54
C ILE A 55 8.11 -22.46 -1.40
N PRO A 56 8.24 -21.15 -1.27
CA PRO A 56 8.95 -20.56 -0.14
C PRO A 56 8.25 -20.91 1.18
N ASN A 57 9.00 -21.27 2.21
CA ASN A 57 8.38 -21.42 3.52
C ASN A 57 7.98 -20.05 4.07
N PRO A 58 6.94 -19.97 4.93
CA PRO A 58 6.43 -18.68 5.44
C PRO A 58 7.49 -17.81 6.13
N ARG A 59 8.43 -18.43 6.86
CA ARG A 59 9.51 -17.69 7.53
C ARG A 59 10.49 -17.05 6.54
N ALA A 60 10.84 -17.76 5.47
CA ALA A 60 11.71 -17.23 4.42
C ALA A 60 11.00 -16.09 3.68
N ARG A 61 9.73 -16.28 3.32
CA ARG A 61 8.92 -15.26 2.65
C ARG A 61 8.80 -13.97 3.47
N MET A 62 8.56 -14.09 4.78
CA MET A 62 8.50 -12.95 5.68
C MET A 62 9.83 -12.16 5.70
N LYS A 63 10.97 -12.86 5.68
CA LYS A 63 12.29 -12.20 5.61
C LYS A 63 12.51 -11.49 4.26
N GLU A 64 12.06 -12.07 3.15
CA GLU A 64 12.10 -11.43 1.83
C GLU A 64 11.29 -10.14 1.80
N ILE A 65 10.10 -10.13 2.42
CA ILE A 65 9.25 -8.94 2.52
C ILE A 65 9.98 -7.80 3.26
N VAL A 66 10.59 -8.10 4.41
CA VAL A 66 11.38 -7.10 5.16
C VAL A 66 12.59 -6.65 4.34
N ALA A 67 13.29 -7.57 3.66
CA ALA A 67 14.44 -7.24 2.82
C ALA A 67 14.04 -6.36 1.61
N ALA A 68 12.88 -6.60 1.00
CA ALA A 68 12.34 -5.76 -0.07
C ALA A 68 12.06 -4.33 0.42
N ALA A 69 11.50 -4.18 1.62
CA ALA A 69 11.25 -2.87 2.22
C ALA A 69 12.54 -2.11 2.54
N MET A 70 13.55 -2.80 3.06
CA MET A 70 14.88 -2.21 3.30
C MET A 70 15.53 -1.74 2.00
N LEU A 71 15.51 -2.58 0.95
CA LEU A 71 16.03 -2.23 -0.35
C LEU A 71 15.30 -1.02 -0.95
N ALA A 72 13.96 -0.97 -0.81
CA ALA A 72 13.15 0.14 -1.27
C ALA A 72 13.48 1.45 -0.52
N ASP A 73 13.67 1.40 0.80
CA ASP A 73 14.09 2.55 1.60
C ASP A 73 15.48 3.06 1.19
N GLU A 74 16.46 2.15 1.02
CA GLU A 74 17.81 2.48 0.57
C GLU A 74 17.81 3.08 -0.84
N ALA A 75 16.98 2.57 -1.73
CA ALA A 75 16.83 3.06 -3.10
C ALA A 75 16.07 4.40 -3.20
N GLY A 76 15.42 4.86 -2.12
CA GLY A 76 14.70 6.13 -2.07
C GLY A 76 13.27 6.06 -2.60
N ILE A 77 12.65 4.88 -2.58
CA ILE A 77 11.21 4.70 -2.83
C ILE A 77 10.43 5.30 -1.65
N ASP A 78 9.28 5.93 -1.94
CA ASP A 78 8.58 6.74 -0.94
C ASP A 78 7.65 5.92 -0.05
N VAL A 79 7.06 4.82 -0.55
CA VAL A 79 6.00 4.07 0.16
C VAL A 79 6.20 2.56 0.03
N PHE A 80 6.04 1.83 1.15
CA PHE A 80 5.96 0.37 1.18
C PHE A 80 4.64 -0.08 1.77
N GLY A 81 3.90 -0.91 1.02
CA GLY A 81 2.58 -1.41 1.42
C GLY A 81 2.59 -2.91 1.75
N VAL A 82 1.81 -3.29 2.77
CA VAL A 82 1.62 -4.68 3.21
C VAL A 82 0.15 -5.03 3.20
N GLY A 83 -0.23 -6.06 2.44
CA GLY A 83 -1.62 -6.54 2.34
C GLY A 83 -2.09 -7.36 3.54
N GLU A 84 -3.38 -7.75 3.52
CA GLU A 84 -4.02 -8.58 4.53
C GLU A 84 -4.87 -9.65 3.84
N HIS A 85 -4.51 -10.93 4.09
CA HIS A 85 -5.24 -12.09 3.56
C HIS A 85 -5.24 -13.24 4.57
N HIS A 86 -6.40 -13.79 4.86
CA HIS A 86 -6.61 -14.84 5.85
C HIS A 86 -6.74 -16.22 5.20
N ARG A 87 -5.69 -16.63 4.44
CA ARG A 87 -5.63 -17.90 3.70
C ARG A 87 -4.27 -18.55 3.90
N LEU A 88 -4.21 -19.88 3.78
CA LEU A 88 -2.95 -20.63 3.92
C LEU A 88 -1.92 -20.36 2.82
N ASP A 89 -2.34 -19.84 1.70
CA ASP A 89 -1.50 -19.47 0.56
C ASP A 89 -1.00 -18.02 0.59
N PHE A 90 -1.14 -17.35 1.75
CA PHE A 90 -0.58 -16.04 2.07
C PHE A 90 0.09 -16.03 3.45
N VAL A 91 1.14 -15.22 3.64
CA VAL A 91 1.80 -15.07 4.94
C VAL A 91 1.38 -13.80 5.68
N LEU A 92 0.66 -12.89 5.04
CA LEU A 92 0.32 -11.58 5.56
C LEU A 92 -1.13 -11.55 6.06
N THR A 93 -1.31 -11.61 7.38
CA THR A 93 -2.61 -11.55 8.06
C THR A 93 -2.71 -10.39 9.04
N SER A 94 -1.60 -9.79 9.44
CA SER A 94 -1.53 -8.69 10.40
C SER A 94 -0.56 -7.61 9.92
N PRO A 95 -1.00 -6.71 9.03
CA PRO A 95 -0.15 -5.65 8.48
C PRO A 95 0.60 -4.85 9.54
N PRO A 96 0.01 -4.39 10.67
CA PRO A 96 0.70 -3.56 11.64
C PRO A 96 1.92 -4.25 12.27
N VAL A 97 1.84 -5.57 12.51
CA VAL A 97 2.95 -6.34 13.08
C VAL A 97 4.16 -6.39 12.14
N VAL A 98 3.91 -6.62 10.86
CA VAL A 98 4.98 -6.67 9.84
C VAL A 98 5.54 -5.28 9.57
N LEU A 99 4.67 -4.28 9.49
CA LEU A 99 5.06 -2.88 9.32
C LEU A 99 5.90 -2.36 10.50
N ALA A 100 5.64 -2.79 11.74
CA ALA A 100 6.47 -2.44 12.89
C ALA A 100 7.90 -3.01 12.77
N ALA A 101 8.05 -4.24 12.27
CA ALA A 101 9.36 -4.81 11.98
C ALA A 101 10.10 -4.05 10.87
N ILE A 102 9.37 -3.64 9.82
CA ILE A 102 9.90 -2.82 8.74
C ILE A 102 10.25 -1.40 9.24
N ALA A 103 9.43 -0.80 10.11
CA ALA A 103 9.71 0.50 10.71
C ALA A 103 11.06 0.56 11.41
N HIS A 104 11.36 -0.51 12.16
CA HIS A 104 12.65 -0.64 12.86
C HIS A 104 13.84 -0.82 11.89
N ALA A 105 13.61 -1.47 10.74
CA ALA A 105 14.65 -1.79 9.75
C ALA A 105 14.87 -0.68 8.71
N THR A 106 14.02 0.35 8.66
CA THR A 106 14.01 1.42 7.64
C THR A 106 14.00 2.81 8.30
N LYS A 107 14.27 3.87 7.52
CA LYS A 107 14.40 5.23 8.07
C LYS A 107 13.51 6.29 7.43
N ARG A 108 13.15 6.15 6.16
CA ARG A 108 12.49 7.20 5.37
C ARG A 108 11.18 6.77 4.74
N ILE A 109 11.12 5.51 4.30
CA ILE A 109 9.98 4.99 3.56
C ILE A 109 8.71 5.04 4.41
N LYS A 110 7.62 5.53 3.83
CA LYS A 110 6.29 5.50 4.44
C LYS A 110 5.77 4.08 4.48
N LEU A 111 5.02 3.78 5.52
CA LEU A 111 4.56 2.44 5.85
C LEU A 111 3.03 2.41 5.78
N THR A 112 2.47 1.60 4.90
CA THR A 112 1.02 1.52 4.73
C THR A 112 0.51 0.09 4.65
N SER A 113 -0.74 -0.13 5.03
CA SER A 113 -1.42 -1.36 4.58
C SER A 113 -1.82 -1.27 3.10
N ALA A 114 -2.04 -2.44 2.46
CA ALA A 114 -2.44 -2.48 1.06
C ALA A 114 -3.35 -3.70 0.73
N THR A 115 -4.51 -3.83 1.43
CA THR A 115 -5.21 -2.94 2.36
C THR A 115 -5.47 -3.61 3.71
N THR A 116 -5.79 -2.85 4.75
CA THR A 116 -6.42 -3.38 5.96
C THR A 116 -7.88 -3.71 5.66
N VAL A 117 -8.33 -4.93 5.98
CA VAL A 117 -9.73 -5.37 5.78
C VAL A 117 -10.60 -4.85 6.92
N LEU A 118 -10.99 -3.57 6.80
CA LEU A 118 -11.70 -2.86 7.88
C LEU A 118 -13.06 -3.50 8.20
N GLY A 119 -13.73 -4.10 7.20
CA GLY A 119 -15.03 -4.77 7.41
C GLY A 119 -15.01 -5.82 8.51
N THR A 120 -13.92 -6.55 8.65
CA THR A 120 -13.78 -7.63 9.65
C THR A 120 -12.85 -7.28 10.82
N SER A 121 -12.28 -6.05 10.84
CA SER A 121 -11.44 -5.55 11.93
C SER A 121 -12.22 -4.58 12.85
N ASP A 122 -11.81 -4.46 14.12
CA ASP A 122 -12.32 -3.41 15.01
C ASP A 122 -11.63 -2.08 14.70
N PRO A 123 -12.36 -0.99 14.40
CA PRO A 123 -11.79 0.30 14.05
C PRO A 123 -10.91 0.91 15.15
N VAL A 124 -11.25 0.68 16.43
CA VAL A 124 -10.42 1.15 17.55
C VAL A 124 -9.07 0.46 17.52
N ARG A 125 -9.06 -0.87 17.34
CA ARG A 125 -7.79 -1.62 17.23
C ARG A 125 -6.97 -1.18 16.03
N VAL A 126 -7.59 -0.99 14.88
CA VAL A 126 -6.90 -0.48 13.67
C VAL A 126 -6.27 0.89 13.95
N PHE A 127 -7.01 1.80 14.58
CA PHE A 127 -6.50 3.11 14.93
C PHE A 127 -5.33 3.05 15.92
N GLU A 128 -5.46 2.25 17.00
CA GLU A 128 -4.40 2.07 18.01
C GLU A 128 -3.13 1.45 17.40
N ASP A 129 -3.27 0.44 16.57
CA ASP A 129 -2.15 -0.26 15.91
C ASP A 129 -1.38 0.69 14.98
N PHE A 130 -2.09 1.47 14.14
CA PHE A 130 -1.44 2.42 13.23
C PHE A 130 -0.92 3.67 13.94
N SER A 131 -1.56 4.12 15.02
CA SER A 131 -1.02 5.18 15.88
C SER A 131 0.27 4.73 16.58
N THR A 132 0.31 3.49 17.06
CA THR A 132 1.52 2.89 17.63
C THR A 132 2.63 2.78 16.59
N LEU A 133 2.29 2.31 15.39
CA LEU A 133 3.23 2.26 14.25
C LEU A 133 3.77 3.65 13.90
N ASP A 134 2.92 4.66 13.94
CA ASP A 134 3.29 6.03 13.62
C ASP A 134 4.30 6.59 14.64
N LEU A 135 4.07 6.34 15.94
CA LEU A 135 5.03 6.67 17.00
C LEU A 135 6.36 5.92 16.86
N LEU A 136 6.34 4.63 16.50
CA LEU A 136 7.53 3.80 16.32
C LEU A 136 8.35 4.19 15.08
N SER A 137 7.71 4.82 14.11
CA SER A 137 8.29 5.17 12.81
C SER A 137 8.56 6.66 12.63
N ASP A 138 8.41 7.48 13.69
CA ASP A 138 8.60 8.93 13.62
C ASP A 138 7.72 9.60 12.54
N GLY A 139 6.41 9.24 12.50
CA GLY A 139 5.43 9.87 11.61
C GLY A 139 5.42 9.35 10.18
N ARG A 140 5.81 8.09 9.94
CA ARG A 140 5.81 7.47 8.60
C ARG A 140 4.62 6.56 8.32
N ALA A 141 3.72 6.34 9.27
CA ALA A 141 2.58 5.46 9.07
C ALA A 141 1.46 6.15 8.28
N GLU A 142 0.86 5.39 7.40
CA GLU A 142 -0.39 5.67 6.70
C GLU A 142 -1.24 4.41 6.73
N VAL A 143 -2.54 4.52 6.49
CA VAL A 143 -3.40 3.33 6.37
C VAL A 143 -4.28 3.39 5.13
N ILE A 144 -4.24 2.34 4.31
CA ILE A 144 -5.20 2.12 3.24
C ILE A 144 -6.20 1.08 3.77
N VAL A 145 -7.44 1.48 3.95
CA VAL A 145 -8.53 0.58 4.35
C VAL A 145 -9.34 0.13 3.14
N GLY A 146 -9.81 -1.09 3.19
CA GLY A 146 -10.66 -1.65 2.13
C GLY A 146 -11.68 -2.64 2.67
N ARG A 147 -12.56 -3.06 1.76
CA ARG A 147 -13.56 -4.09 2.08
C ARG A 147 -13.01 -5.51 2.05
N GLY A 148 -11.77 -5.69 1.56
CA GLY A 148 -11.19 -6.99 1.25
C GLY A 148 -11.62 -7.51 -0.14
N ALA A 149 -10.67 -8.16 -0.82
CA ALA A 149 -10.92 -8.80 -2.11
C ALA A 149 -11.45 -10.23 -1.96
N TYR A 150 -11.24 -10.85 -0.80
CA TYR A 150 -11.63 -12.21 -0.47
C TYR A 150 -12.60 -12.24 0.71
N ILE A 151 -13.42 -13.28 0.77
CA ILE A 151 -14.52 -13.41 1.74
C ILE A 151 -14.14 -14.21 2.99
N GLU A 152 -12.96 -14.80 3.05
CA GLU A 152 -12.54 -15.74 4.10
C GLU A 152 -12.47 -15.10 5.49
N SER A 153 -12.19 -13.80 5.57
CA SER A 153 -12.15 -13.06 6.83
C SER A 153 -13.54 -12.98 7.52
N PHE A 154 -14.63 -12.98 6.75
CA PHE A 154 -15.96 -12.83 7.32
C PHE A 154 -16.33 -13.96 8.27
N PRO A 155 -16.41 -15.23 7.84
CA PRO A 155 -16.71 -16.32 8.77
C PRO A 155 -15.63 -16.54 9.82
N LEU A 156 -14.36 -16.23 9.49
CA LEU A 156 -13.23 -16.37 10.42
C LEU A 156 -13.36 -15.44 11.64
N PHE A 157 -13.86 -14.23 11.44
CA PHE A 157 -14.08 -13.24 12.50
C PHE A 157 -15.53 -13.10 12.96
N GLY A 158 -16.41 -14.00 12.53
CA GLY A 158 -17.80 -14.07 12.99
C GLY A 158 -18.71 -13.00 12.38
N TYR A 159 -18.43 -12.56 11.16
CA TYR A 159 -19.28 -11.63 10.41
C TYR A 159 -20.01 -12.31 9.27
N GLU A 160 -21.21 -11.82 8.96
CA GLU A 160 -21.99 -12.30 7.82
C GLU A 160 -21.60 -11.52 6.55
N LEU A 161 -21.49 -12.25 5.44
CA LEU A 161 -21.15 -11.63 4.14
C LEU A 161 -22.27 -10.73 3.60
N SER A 162 -23.53 -10.95 4.04
CA SER A 162 -24.66 -10.07 3.73
C SER A 162 -24.44 -8.63 4.18
N ASP A 163 -23.69 -8.44 5.27
CA ASP A 163 -23.45 -7.14 5.88
C ASP A 163 -22.18 -6.44 5.35
N TYR A 164 -21.59 -6.98 4.28
CA TYR A 164 -20.32 -6.56 3.69
C TYR A 164 -20.15 -5.05 3.48
N LYS A 165 -21.22 -4.39 3.02
CA LYS A 165 -21.20 -2.94 2.73
C LYS A 165 -21.41 -2.12 3.99
N GLU A 166 -22.39 -2.49 4.77
CA GLU A 166 -22.81 -1.82 5.99
C GLU A 166 -21.70 -1.86 7.05
N LEU A 167 -21.08 -3.03 7.23
CA LEU A 167 -19.90 -3.21 8.09
C LEU A 167 -18.79 -2.23 7.73
N PHE A 168 -18.42 -2.14 6.45
CA PHE A 168 -17.36 -1.25 6.03
C PHE A 168 -17.72 0.22 6.25
N GLN A 169 -18.96 0.63 5.92
CA GLN A 169 -19.41 2.01 6.07
C GLN A 169 -19.45 2.44 7.53
N GLU A 170 -20.03 1.63 8.42
CA GLU A 170 -20.08 1.92 9.85
C GLU A 170 -18.67 2.01 10.45
N LYS A 171 -17.83 1.02 10.16
CA LYS A 171 -16.47 0.96 10.71
C LYS A 171 -15.55 2.06 10.17
N LEU A 172 -15.75 2.48 8.91
CA LEU A 172 -15.05 3.63 8.34
C LEU A 172 -15.47 4.92 9.05
N GLY A 173 -16.77 5.12 9.28
CA GLY A 173 -17.27 6.28 10.03
C GLY A 173 -16.62 6.39 11.41
N LEU A 174 -16.58 5.29 12.15
CA LEU A 174 -15.90 5.25 13.45
C LEU A 174 -14.40 5.52 13.33
N LEU A 175 -13.71 4.95 12.34
CA LEU A 175 -12.28 5.19 12.15
C LEU A 175 -11.95 6.67 11.87
N LEU A 176 -12.81 7.36 11.12
CA LEU A 176 -12.68 8.79 10.85
C LEU A 176 -12.83 9.60 12.14
N GLU A 177 -13.86 9.31 12.97
CA GLU A 177 -14.06 9.96 14.28
C GLU A 177 -12.88 9.73 15.24
N LEU A 178 -12.33 8.51 15.29
CA LEU A 178 -11.14 8.16 16.07
C LEU A 178 -9.94 8.98 15.67
N ASN A 179 -9.78 9.26 14.36
CA ASN A 179 -8.67 10.03 13.84
C ASN A 179 -8.78 11.53 14.18
N GLU A 180 -10.00 12.03 14.38
CA GLU A 180 -10.27 13.43 14.69
C GLU A 180 -10.22 13.74 16.20
N HIS A 181 -10.71 12.81 17.04
CA HIS A 181 -11.03 13.06 18.44
C HIS A 181 -10.29 12.14 19.40
N GLU A 182 -9.80 12.67 20.51
CA GLU A 182 -9.15 11.91 21.59
C GLU A 182 -10.16 11.19 22.50
N ARG A 183 -11.37 11.75 22.58
CA ARG A 183 -12.49 11.20 23.36
C ARG A 183 -13.72 11.15 22.48
N ILE A 184 -14.38 10.01 22.42
CA ILE A 184 -15.53 9.81 21.55
C ILE A 184 -16.69 9.08 22.24
N SER A 185 -17.89 9.40 21.79
CA SER A 185 -19.08 8.59 22.01
C SER A 185 -19.58 8.09 20.65
N TRP A 186 -19.87 6.80 20.56
CA TRP A 186 -20.29 6.14 19.31
C TRP A 186 -21.40 5.15 19.56
N THR A 187 -22.34 5.08 18.63
CA THR A 187 -23.38 4.04 18.61
C THR A 187 -23.53 3.52 17.17
N GLY A 188 -23.47 2.23 17.00
CA GLY A 188 -23.58 1.56 15.71
C GLY A 188 -24.32 0.23 15.82
N ASN A 189 -24.49 -0.48 14.71
CA ASN A 189 -25.18 -1.76 14.64
C ASN A 189 -24.23 -2.96 14.81
N PHE A 190 -22.96 -2.80 14.42
CA PHE A 190 -21.99 -3.90 14.35
C PHE A 190 -20.95 -3.87 15.46
N ARG A 191 -21.03 -2.89 16.35
CA ARG A 191 -20.12 -2.71 17.46
C ARG A 191 -20.86 -2.16 18.68
N SER A 192 -20.44 -2.61 19.88
CA SER A 192 -20.92 -2.05 21.15
C SER A 192 -20.63 -0.54 21.23
N ALA A 193 -21.54 0.20 21.85
CA ALA A 193 -21.41 1.64 22.02
C ALA A 193 -20.13 2.02 22.79
N LEU A 194 -19.56 3.15 22.44
CA LEU A 194 -18.54 3.87 23.21
C LEU A 194 -19.22 5.05 23.92
N ILE A 195 -18.88 5.30 25.17
CA ILE A 195 -19.42 6.41 25.95
C ILE A 195 -18.24 7.15 26.56
N GLU A 196 -18.01 8.41 26.09
CA GLU A 196 -16.92 9.27 26.54
C GLU A 196 -15.58 8.53 26.65
N SER A 197 -15.32 7.64 25.70
CA SER A 197 -14.17 6.75 25.73
C SER A 197 -12.92 7.47 25.27
N GLU A 198 -11.84 7.39 26.04
CA GLU A 198 -10.52 7.92 25.71
C GLU A 198 -9.79 6.93 24.83
N ILE A 199 -9.17 7.44 23.75
CA ILE A 199 -8.49 6.60 22.75
C ILE A 199 -6.99 6.93 22.73
N SER A 200 -6.18 5.91 23.02
CA SER A 200 -4.72 6.02 23.13
C SER A 200 -4.03 4.78 22.54
N PRO A 201 -2.81 4.95 21.94
CA PRO A 201 -2.09 6.22 21.81
C PRO A 201 -2.64 7.11 20.69
N ARG A 202 -2.28 8.39 20.72
CA ARG A 202 -2.44 9.28 19.56
C ARG A 202 -1.24 9.13 18.64
N PRO A 203 -1.40 9.29 17.33
CA PRO A 203 -0.28 9.21 16.38
C PRO A 203 0.72 10.38 16.62
N PHE A 204 1.94 10.22 16.13
CA PHE A 204 2.95 11.28 16.08
C PHE A 204 2.52 12.42 15.13
N GLN A 205 1.94 12.05 13.99
CA GLN A 205 1.33 13.00 13.06
C GLN A 205 0.07 13.62 13.70
N PRO A 206 -0.34 14.86 13.32
CA PRO A 206 -1.60 15.43 13.81
C PRO A 206 -2.82 14.54 13.55
N ARG A 207 -2.79 13.77 12.46
CA ARG A 207 -3.77 12.76 12.06
C ARG A 207 -3.07 11.70 11.22
N LEU A 208 -3.52 10.46 11.32
CA LEU A 208 -3.08 9.40 10.40
C LEU A 208 -3.59 9.69 8.99
N PRO A 209 -2.74 9.68 7.96
CA PRO A 209 -3.19 9.73 6.58
C PRO A 209 -4.01 8.49 6.25
N LEU A 210 -5.30 8.69 5.93
CA LEU A 210 -6.25 7.63 5.59
C LEU A 210 -6.46 7.58 4.08
N TRP A 211 -6.47 6.37 3.54
CA TRP A 211 -6.77 6.08 2.15
C TRP A 211 -7.84 5.00 2.07
N ILE A 212 -8.67 5.05 1.04
CA ILE A 212 -9.69 4.03 0.78
C ILE A 212 -9.33 3.31 -0.52
N GLY A 213 -9.25 1.97 -0.44
CA GLY A 213 -9.05 1.10 -1.58
C GLY A 213 -10.30 1.03 -2.46
N VAL A 214 -10.15 1.36 -3.74
CA VAL A 214 -11.22 1.35 -4.74
C VAL A 214 -10.86 0.39 -5.87
N GLY A 215 -11.65 -0.68 -6.02
CA GLY A 215 -11.40 -1.72 -7.03
C GLY A 215 -12.30 -1.63 -8.29
N GLY A 216 -13.10 -0.56 -8.46
CA GLY A 216 -13.90 -0.38 -9.67
C GLY A 216 -15.37 -0.02 -9.45
N THR A 217 -15.87 0.07 -8.21
CA THR A 217 -17.28 0.45 -7.95
C THR A 217 -17.40 1.96 -7.71
N PRO A 218 -18.34 2.66 -8.40
CA PRO A 218 -18.56 4.10 -8.21
C PRO A 218 -18.89 4.47 -6.76
N GLN A 219 -19.63 3.64 -6.05
CA GLN A 219 -20.01 3.86 -4.64
C GLN A 219 -18.77 3.92 -3.72
N SER A 220 -17.73 3.13 -3.99
CA SER A 220 -16.48 3.19 -3.21
C SER A 220 -15.70 4.47 -3.49
N ALA A 221 -15.69 4.93 -4.73
CA ALA A 221 -15.06 6.21 -5.10
C ALA A 221 -15.82 7.40 -4.47
N GLU A 222 -17.16 7.36 -4.49
CA GLU A 222 -18.00 8.38 -3.85
C GLU A 222 -17.74 8.44 -2.34
N LEU A 223 -17.75 7.29 -1.65
CA LEU A 223 -17.49 7.21 -0.21
C LEU A 223 -16.08 7.74 0.15
N ALA A 224 -15.07 7.43 -0.65
CA ALA A 224 -13.72 7.96 -0.46
C ALA A 224 -13.71 9.50 -0.59
N GLY A 225 -14.41 10.05 -1.57
CA GLY A 225 -14.55 11.49 -1.75
C GLY A 225 -15.27 12.15 -0.59
N GLN A 226 -16.43 11.63 -0.19
CA GLN A 226 -17.21 12.16 0.91
C GLN A 226 -16.44 12.19 2.24
N SER A 227 -15.62 11.18 2.49
CA SER A 227 -14.81 11.09 3.70
C SER A 227 -13.56 11.99 3.71
N GLY A 228 -13.20 12.61 2.58
CA GLY A 228 -11.97 13.37 2.44
C GLY A 228 -10.68 12.54 2.51
N ALA A 229 -10.79 11.21 2.53
CA ALA A 229 -9.65 10.30 2.50
C ALA A 229 -9.01 10.25 1.10
N GLY A 230 -7.74 9.86 1.01
CA GLY A 230 -7.12 9.56 -0.27
C GLY A 230 -7.79 8.36 -0.96
N MET A 231 -7.83 8.33 -2.28
CA MET A 231 -8.32 7.19 -3.05
C MET A 231 -7.15 6.35 -3.56
N ALA A 232 -7.05 5.09 -3.15
CA ALA A 232 -6.11 4.12 -3.70
C ALA A 232 -6.86 3.26 -4.73
N LEU A 233 -6.71 3.61 -6.01
CA LEU A 233 -7.41 2.99 -7.12
C LEU A 233 -6.61 1.80 -7.67
N ALA A 234 -7.16 0.60 -7.57
CA ALA A 234 -6.57 -0.61 -8.11
C ALA A 234 -6.89 -0.77 -9.60
N ILE A 235 -5.86 -0.64 -10.44
CA ILE A 235 -5.93 -0.88 -11.88
C ILE A 235 -4.99 -2.03 -12.21
N LEU A 236 -5.50 -3.26 -12.14
CA LEU A 236 -4.70 -4.48 -12.26
C LEU A 236 -4.50 -4.93 -13.71
N GLY A 237 -5.01 -4.18 -14.69
CA GLY A 237 -4.89 -4.45 -16.12
C GLY A 237 -5.98 -3.76 -16.93
N GLY A 238 -5.96 -3.94 -18.24
CA GLY A 238 -6.91 -3.39 -19.17
C GLY A 238 -6.70 -1.92 -19.50
N ASP A 239 -7.68 -1.32 -20.18
CA ASP A 239 -7.63 0.08 -20.60
C ASP A 239 -7.80 1.04 -19.41
N PRO A 240 -6.78 1.85 -19.05
CA PRO A 240 -6.85 2.77 -17.93
C PRO A 240 -7.94 3.85 -18.10
N ALA A 241 -8.29 4.23 -19.32
CA ALA A 241 -9.31 5.26 -19.55
C ALA A 241 -10.68 4.89 -18.97
N LYS A 242 -10.99 3.60 -18.86
CA LYS A 242 -12.22 3.09 -18.23
C LYS A 242 -12.37 3.44 -16.75
N PHE A 243 -11.27 3.77 -16.08
CA PHE A 243 -11.25 4.12 -14.65
C PHE A 243 -11.38 5.64 -14.40
N LYS A 244 -11.27 6.47 -15.45
CA LYS A 244 -11.40 7.93 -15.32
C LYS A 244 -12.71 8.36 -14.64
N PRO A 245 -13.89 7.78 -14.94
CA PRO A 245 -15.14 8.14 -14.26
C PRO A 245 -15.10 7.94 -12.75
N LEU A 246 -14.31 6.98 -12.23
CA LEU A 246 -14.17 6.76 -10.79
C LEU A 246 -13.42 7.92 -10.12
N VAL A 247 -12.35 8.42 -10.75
CA VAL A 247 -11.60 9.58 -10.26
C VAL A 247 -12.45 10.84 -10.29
N GLU A 248 -13.25 11.02 -11.33
CA GLU A 248 -14.20 12.14 -11.45
C GLU A 248 -15.29 12.06 -10.36
N THR A 249 -15.85 10.87 -10.12
CA THR A 249 -16.83 10.63 -9.04
C THR A 249 -16.22 10.95 -7.67
N TYR A 250 -15.03 10.45 -7.38
CA TYR A 250 -14.28 10.73 -6.15
C TYR A 250 -14.11 12.23 -5.90
N ARG A 251 -13.57 12.96 -6.88
CA ARG A 251 -13.33 14.40 -6.75
C ARG A 251 -14.62 15.19 -6.59
N LYS A 252 -15.65 14.86 -7.40
CA LYS A 252 -16.96 15.50 -7.32
C LYS A 252 -17.57 15.33 -5.93
N ALA A 253 -17.58 14.09 -5.42
CA ALA A 253 -18.12 13.78 -4.08
C ALA A 253 -17.34 14.52 -2.97
N GLY A 254 -16.02 14.59 -3.08
CA GLY A 254 -15.19 15.30 -2.12
C GLY A 254 -15.45 16.81 -2.11
N ILE A 255 -15.54 17.44 -3.27
CA ILE A 255 -15.86 18.87 -3.39
C ILE A 255 -17.27 19.15 -2.83
N GLN A 256 -18.25 18.29 -3.11
CA GLN A 256 -19.61 18.42 -2.59
C GLN A 256 -19.66 18.27 -1.05
N ALA A 257 -18.76 17.46 -0.47
CA ALA A 257 -18.61 17.32 0.99
C ALA A 257 -17.79 18.46 1.64
N GLY A 258 -17.30 19.44 0.85
CA GLY A 258 -16.57 20.62 1.35
C GLY A 258 -15.05 20.44 1.40
N HIS A 259 -14.51 19.34 0.89
CA HIS A 259 -13.06 19.13 0.83
C HIS A 259 -12.43 19.93 -0.31
N LYS A 260 -11.21 20.41 -0.09
CA LYS A 260 -10.42 21.10 -1.12
C LYS A 260 -9.88 20.09 -2.14
N LEU A 261 -9.88 20.45 -3.43
CA LEU A 261 -9.38 19.58 -4.50
C LEU A 261 -7.95 19.10 -4.26
N GLU A 262 -7.08 19.97 -3.73
CA GLU A 262 -5.67 19.67 -3.44
C GLU A 262 -5.49 18.64 -2.31
N ALA A 263 -6.51 18.47 -1.47
CA ALA A 263 -6.53 17.44 -0.41
C ALA A 263 -6.98 16.07 -0.95
N LEU A 264 -7.72 16.05 -2.06
CA LEU A 264 -8.28 14.86 -2.68
C LEU A 264 -7.21 14.11 -3.50
N GLN A 265 -6.36 13.36 -2.81
CA GLN A 265 -5.23 12.66 -3.43
C GLN A 265 -5.65 11.33 -4.05
N VAL A 266 -5.02 10.97 -5.16
CA VAL A 266 -5.25 9.71 -5.88
C VAL A 266 -3.94 8.94 -5.97
N ALA A 267 -3.94 7.69 -5.54
CA ALA A 267 -2.89 6.71 -5.78
C ALA A 267 -3.39 5.68 -6.79
N ILE A 268 -2.54 5.31 -7.75
CA ILE A 268 -2.78 4.16 -8.61
C ILE A 268 -1.98 2.98 -8.09
N THR A 269 -2.63 1.83 -7.90
CA THR A 269 -1.98 0.57 -7.54
C THR A 269 -2.13 -0.42 -8.69
N SER A 270 -1.03 -1.07 -9.10
CA SER A 270 -1.03 -1.99 -10.23
C SER A 270 -0.14 -3.20 -9.97
N HIS A 271 -0.38 -4.29 -10.67
CA HIS A 271 0.61 -5.35 -10.82
C HIS A 271 1.71 -4.91 -11.79
N GLY A 272 2.95 -5.28 -11.55
CA GLY A 272 4.04 -4.82 -12.41
C GLY A 272 5.30 -5.69 -12.35
N TYR A 273 6.17 -5.46 -13.31
CA TYR A 273 7.51 -6.01 -13.38
C TYR A 273 8.37 -5.19 -14.33
N ILE A 274 9.60 -4.90 -13.94
CA ILE A 274 10.54 -4.11 -14.73
C ILE A 274 11.79 -4.94 -15.04
N ALA A 275 12.16 -5.02 -16.31
CA ALA A 275 13.43 -5.57 -16.74
C ALA A 275 14.13 -4.61 -17.71
N ASN A 276 15.36 -4.90 -18.11
CA ASN A 276 16.12 -4.02 -18.98
C ASN A 276 15.49 -3.78 -20.36
N THR A 277 14.71 -4.76 -20.84
CA THR A 277 13.94 -4.64 -22.09
C THR A 277 12.50 -5.08 -21.86
N THR A 278 11.56 -4.56 -22.65
CA THR A 278 10.16 -4.96 -22.60
C THR A 278 9.99 -6.45 -22.92
N GLU A 279 10.71 -6.98 -23.90
CA GLU A 279 10.67 -8.39 -24.25
C GLU A 279 11.09 -9.27 -23.07
N GLN A 280 12.19 -8.92 -22.39
CA GLN A 280 12.64 -9.63 -21.19
C GLN A 280 11.59 -9.55 -20.10
N ALA A 281 11.02 -8.37 -19.84
CA ALA A 281 9.99 -8.20 -18.82
C ALA A 281 8.76 -9.06 -19.10
N MET A 282 8.27 -9.08 -20.33
CA MET A 282 7.15 -9.91 -20.77
C MET A 282 7.42 -11.40 -20.58
N ASN A 283 8.60 -11.86 -20.98
CA ASN A 283 8.98 -13.27 -20.89
C ASN A 283 9.21 -13.73 -19.45
N ASP A 284 9.82 -12.90 -18.61
CA ASP A 284 10.07 -13.19 -17.21
C ASP A 284 8.76 -13.19 -16.38
N TYR A 285 7.87 -12.25 -16.65
CA TYR A 285 6.69 -12.04 -15.81
C TYR A 285 5.51 -12.95 -16.16
N TYR A 286 5.31 -13.27 -17.43
CA TYR A 286 4.17 -14.06 -17.91
C TYR A 286 3.90 -15.34 -17.09
N PRO A 287 4.85 -16.25 -16.87
CA PRO A 287 4.57 -17.49 -16.16
C PRO A 287 4.10 -17.24 -14.72
N HIS A 288 4.68 -16.25 -14.04
CA HIS A 288 4.31 -15.87 -12.67
C HIS A 288 2.94 -15.21 -12.61
N TYR A 289 2.66 -14.30 -13.54
CA TYR A 289 1.36 -13.63 -13.62
C TYR A 289 0.24 -14.62 -13.97
N ALA A 290 0.44 -15.50 -14.93
CA ALA A 290 -0.51 -16.55 -15.28
C ALA A 290 -0.80 -17.50 -14.09
N ASN A 291 0.25 -17.88 -13.34
CA ASN A 291 0.11 -18.67 -12.12
C ASN A 291 -0.73 -17.93 -11.06
N TYR A 292 -0.45 -16.66 -10.81
CA TYR A 292 -1.18 -15.83 -9.85
C TYR A 292 -2.65 -15.66 -10.24
N VAL A 293 -2.92 -15.29 -11.48
CA VAL A 293 -4.30 -15.08 -11.97
C VAL A 293 -5.12 -16.35 -11.87
N SER A 294 -4.56 -17.50 -12.26
CA SER A 294 -5.26 -18.78 -12.18
C SER A 294 -5.63 -19.20 -10.75
N ARG A 295 -4.82 -18.81 -9.76
CA ARG A 295 -5.04 -19.16 -8.35
C ARG A 295 -5.98 -18.21 -7.62
N PHE A 296 -5.86 -16.90 -7.89
CA PHE A 296 -6.43 -15.89 -7.03
C PHE A 296 -7.47 -15.00 -7.71
N MET A 297 -7.48 -14.93 -9.03
CA MET A 297 -8.38 -14.05 -9.78
C MET A 297 -9.41 -14.81 -10.61
N SER A 298 -9.24 -16.11 -10.80
CA SER A 298 -10.22 -16.97 -11.50
C SER A 298 -11.36 -17.36 -10.58
N GLY A 299 -12.60 -17.32 -11.09
CA GLY A 299 -13.77 -17.79 -10.36
C GLY A 299 -13.76 -19.31 -10.12
N PRO A 300 -14.63 -19.83 -9.22
CA PRO A 300 -14.75 -21.25 -8.98
C PRO A 300 -15.00 -22.03 -10.28
N GLY A 301 -14.16 -23.04 -10.56
CA GLY A 301 -14.25 -23.87 -11.77
C GLY A 301 -13.57 -23.31 -13.02
N GLN A 302 -12.96 -22.12 -12.96
CA GLN A 302 -12.17 -21.54 -14.04
C GLN A 302 -10.67 -21.71 -13.75
N SER A 303 -10.14 -22.90 -13.95
CA SER A 303 -8.71 -23.21 -13.72
C SER A 303 -7.85 -23.17 -14.99
N ALA A 304 -8.33 -22.57 -16.08
CA ALA A 304 -7.54 -22.46 -17.30
C ALA A 304 -6.41 -21.45 -17.09
N LEU A 305 -5.17 -21.89 -17.26
CA LEU A 305 -4.01 -21.00 -17.26
C LEU A 305 -4.21 -19.93 -18.34
N MET A 306 -3.90 -18.67 -17.99
CA MET A 306 -3.92 -17.57 -18.94
C MET A 306 -3.01 -17.86 -20.13
N SER A 307 -3.52 -17.72 -21.36
CA SER A 307 -2.69 -17.87 -22.56
C SER A 307 -1.68 -16.71 -22.66
N ARG A 308 -0.58 -16.97 -23.34
CA ARG A 308 0.42 -15.93 -23.63
C ARG A 308 -0.18 -14.78 -24.45
N GLU A 309 -0.99 -15.07 -25.43
CA GLU A 309 -1.66 -14.07 -26.26
C GLU A 309 -2.58 -13.15 -25.43
N HIS A 310 -3.32 -13.71 -24.46
CA HIS A 310 -4.14 -12.90 -23.57
C HIS A 310 -3.28 -12.02 -22.66
N PHE A 311 -2.18 -12.57 -22.12
CA PHE A 311 -1.24 -11.76 -21.33
C PHE A 311 -0.62 -10.64 -22.16
N ASP A 312 -0.20 -10.90 -23.40
CA ASP A 312 0.38 -9.87 -24.28
C ASP A 312 -0.62 -8.73 -24.53
N THR A 313 -1.92 -9.03 -24.65
CA THR A 313 -2.98 -8.02 -24.73
C THR A 313 -3.09 -7.20 -23.42
N LEU A 314 -2.98 -7.84 -22.26
CA LEU A 314 -3.02 -7.14 -20.96
C LEU A 314 -1.77 -6.30 -20.71
N ALA A 315 -0.62 -6.70 -21.23
CA ALA A 315 0.66 -6.01 -21.09
C ALA A 315 0.95 -5.01 -22.23
N ASP A 316 0.00 -4.82 -23.16
CA ASP A 316 0.09 -3.83 -24.24
C ASP A 316 0.57 -2.47 -23.71
N PRO A 317 1.38 -1.72 -24.48
CA PRO A 317 1.87 -0.39 -24.09
C PRO A 317 0.77 0.59 -23.63
N LEU A 318 -0.44 0.49 -24.16
CA LEU A 318 -1.58 1.33 -23.80
C LEU A 318 -2.37 0.79 -22.60
N SER A 319 -2.07 -0.42 -22.13
CA SER A 319 -2.77 -1.02 -21.00
C SER A 319 -2.19 -0.59 -19.65
N ALA A 320 -2.97 -0.79 -18.58
CA ALA A 320 -2.60 -0.40 -17.23
C ALA A 320 -1.61 -1.35 -16.54
N LEU A 321 -1.42 -2.58 -17.04
CA LEU A 321 -0.48 -3.52 -16.44
C LEU A 321 0.96 -2.98 -16.55
N ALA A 322 1.63 -2.79 -15.40
CA ALA A 322 2.91 -2.09 -15.31
C ALA A 322 4.10 -3.04 -15.60
N VAL A 323 4.13 -3.64 -16.79
CA VAL A 323 5.18 -4.58 -17.22
C VAL A 323 5.91 -4.00 -18.42
N GLY A 324 7.25 -3.99 -18.37
CA GLY A 324 8.07 -3.51 -19.49
C GLY A 324 9.47 -3.04 -19.11
N SER A 325 10.12 -2.35 -20.06
CA SER A 325 11.36 -1.62 -19.79
C SER A 325 11.10 -0.37 -18.95
N PRO A 326 12.13 0.24 -18.34
CA PRO A 326 11.98 1.50 -17.63
C PRO A 326 11.31 2.61 -18.48
N GLU A 327 11.66 2.71 -19.76
CA GLU A 327 11.11 3.72 -20.68
C GLU A 327 9.60 3.52 -20.87
N LEU A 328 9.16 2.28 -21.10
CA LEU A 328 7.74 1.97 -21.25
C LEU A 328 6.97 2.27 -19.97
N LEU A 329 7.52 1.98 -18.80
CA LEU A 329 6.86 2.33 -17.54
C LEU A 329 6.74 3.85 -17.34
N VAL A 330 7.77 4.61 -17.70
CA VAL A 330 7.67 6.08 -17.70
C VAL A 330 6.51 6.56 -18.56
N GLU A 331 6.38 6.06 -19.79
CA GLU A 331 5.29 6.40 -20.70
C GLU A 331 3.91 6.05 -20.11
N LYS A 332 3.75 4.82 -19.58
CA LYS A 332 2.50 4.37 -18.96
C LYS A 332 2.10 5.24 -17.76
N ILE A 333 3.04 5.54 -16.86
CA ILE A 333 2.75 6.35 -15.68
C ILE A 333 2.39 7.78 -16.05
N LEU A 334 3.10 8.39 -17.01
CA LEU A 334 2.79 9.74 -17.50
C LEU A 334 1.45 9.81 -18.23
N ALA A 335 1.10 8.81 -19.05
CA ALA A 335 -0.20 8.72 -19.69
C ALA A 335 -1.34 8.56 -18.67
N GLN A 336 -1.16 7.73 -17.67
CA GLN A 336 -2.13 7.61 -16.55
C GLN A 336 -2.22 8.91 -15.74
N HIS A 337 -1.12 9.63 -15.57
CA HIS A 337 -1.15 10.93 -14.89
C HIS A 337 -1.98 11.97 -15.68
N GLU A 338 -1.93 11.96 -17.00
CA GLU A 338 -2.79 12.82 -17.84
C GLU A 338 -4.28 12.48 -17.68
N LEU A 339 -4.60 11.19 -17.54
CA LEU A 339 -5.98 10.74 -17.33
C LEU A 339 -6.54 11.07 -15.96
N PHE A 340 -5.73 10.90 -14.91
CA PHE A 340 -6.20 10.87 -13.54
C PHE A 340 -5.70 12.04 -12.68
N GLY A 341 -4.58 12.67 -13.02
CA GLY A 341 -3.89 13.63 -12.16
C GLY A 341 -3.55 13.01 -10.80
N HIS A 342 -3.12 11.74 -10.80
CA HIS A 342 -2.77 11.03 -9.57
C HIS A 342 -1.42 11.53 -9.00
N ASN A 343 -1.26 11.36 -7.69
CA ASN A 343 -0.11 11.86 -6.94
C ASN A 343 0.86 10.76 -6.56
N ARG A 344 0.43 9.48 -6.67
CA ARG A 344 1.19 8.31 -6.25
C ARG A 344 0.94 7.15 -7.21
N PHE A 345 2.02 6.43 -7.52
CA PHE A 345 1.96 5.14 -8.23
C PHE A 345 2.61 4.06 -7.39
N MET A 346 1.94 2.92 -7.22
CA MET A 346 2.44 1.77 -6.47
C MET A 346 2.36 0.50 -7.30
N ALA A 347 3.44 -0.30 -7.31
CA ALA A 347 3.50 -1.56 -8.06
C ALA A 347 3.69 -2.76 -7.13
N GLN A 348 3.04 -3.89 -7.47
CA GLN A 348 3.32 -5.19 -6.87
C GLN A 348 4.21 -6.00 -7.80
N PHE A 349 5.45 -6.26 -7.38
CA PHE A 349 6.45 -6.97 -8.19
C PHE A 349 6.57 -8.46 -7.86
N ASP A 350 6.09 -8.90 -6.71
CA ASP A 350 6.42 -10.18 -6.08
C ASP A 350 5.32 -11.24 -6.16
N ILE A 351 4.51 -11.23 -7.23
CA ILE A 351 3.38 -12.14 -7.40
C ILE A 351 3.77 -13.49 -8.02
N GLY A 352 2.97 -14.52 -7.73
CA GLY A 352 2.98 -15.80 -8.45
C GLY A 352 4.27 -16.58 -8.30
N GLY A 353 4.98 -16.47 -7.16
CA GLY A 353 6.25 -17.16 -6.94
C GLY A 353 7.44 -16.51 -7.65
N MET A 354 7.40 -15.21 -7.89
CA MET A 354 8.52 -14.45 -8.48
C MET A 354 9.76 -14.55 -7.59
N PRO A 355 10.94 -14.93 -8.12
CA PRO A 355 12.18 -14.98 -7.35
C PRO A 355 12.58 -13.60 -6.80
N PHE A 356 13.01 -13.56 -5.54
CA PHE A 356 13.40 -12.31 -4.87
C PHE A 356 14.45 -11.52 -5.62
N SER A 357 15.43 -12.16 -6.28
CA SER A 357 16.44 -11.48 -7.10
C SER A 357 15.83 -10.66 -8.25
N LYS A 358 14.75 -11.15 -8.87
CA LYS A 358 14.02 -10.44 -9.92
C LYS A 358 13.21 -9.27 -9.33
N VAL A 359 12.59 -9.47 -8.17
CA VAL A 359 11.90 -8.39 -7.42
C VAL A 359 12.89 -7.27 -7.07
N ALA A 360 14.05 -7.61 -6.53
CA ALA A 360 15.11 -6.65 -6.17
C ALA A 360 15.59 -5.85 -7.39
N SER A 361 15.79 -6.49 -8.53
CA SER A 361 16.16 -5.80 -9.79
C SER A 361 15.07 -4.84 -10.25
N SER A 362 13.78 -5.21 -10.15
CA SER A 362 12.67 -4.31 -10.49
C SER A 362 12.60 -3.11 -9.56
N ILE A 363 12.87 -3.27 -8.25
CA ILE A 363 12.97 -2.17 -7.28
C ILE A 363 14.08 -1.19 -7.68
N GLU A 364 15.27 -1.71 -8.01
CA GLU A 364 16.41 -0.89 -8.44
C GLU A 364 16.10 -0.12 -9.74
N LEU A 365 15.53 -0.78 -10.75
CA LEU A 365 15.15 -0.13 -12.00
C LEU A 365 14.06 0.93 -11.81
N LEU A 366 13.07 0.67 -10.96
CA LEU A 366 12.06 1.67 -10.60
C LEU A 366 12.73 2.92 -10.02
N ALA A 367 13.59 2.74 -9.01
CA ALA A 367 14.21 3.83 -8.29
C ALA A 367 15.21 4.64 -9.15
N THR A 368 16.01 3.94 -9.96
CA THR A 368 17.14 4.58 -10.67
C THR A 368 16.81 5.05 -12.09
N LYS A 369 15.83 4.43 -12.75
CA LYS A 369 15.51 4.70 -14.16
C LYS A 369 14.13 5.31 -14.38
N VAL A 370 13.11 4.92 -13.60
CA VAL A 370 11.74 5.39 -13.79
C VAL A 370 11.44 6.64 -12.97
N MET A 371 11.64 6.58 -11.66
CA MET A 371 11.28 7.66 -10.72
C MET A 371 11.87 9.02 -11.11
N PRO A 372 13.19 9.15 -11.39
CA PRO A 372 13.79 10.44 -11.69
C PRO A 372 13.23 11.07 -12.97
N VAL A 373 12.92 10.23 -13.97
CA VAL A 373 12.41 10.69 -15.26
C VAL A 373 10.98 11.19 -15.13
N VAL A 374 10.09 10.40 -14.51
CA VAL A 374 8.68 10.80 -14.28
C VAL A 374 8.62 12.09 -13.46
N ARG A 375 9.34 12.18 -12.34
CA ARG A 375 9.38 13.40 -11.51
C ARG A 375 9.85 14.62 -12.29
N LYS A 376 10.89 14.48 -13.09
CA LYS A 376 11.42 15.55 -13.94
C LYS A 376 10.37 16.01 -14.97
N GLU A 377 9.70 15.09 -15.65
CA GLU A 377 8.69 15.45 -16.66
C GLU A 377 7.44 16.10 -16.03
N LEU A 378 6.99 15.61 -14.87
CA LEU A 378 5.86 16.22 -14.16
C LEU A 378 6.18 17.65 -13.66
N ARG A 379 7.39 17.89 -13.15
CA ARG A 379 7.82 19.26 -12.78
C ARG A 379 7.85 20.20 -13.98
N LYS A 380 8.33 19.75 -15.14
CA LYS A 380 8.31 20.55 -16.37
C LYS A 380 6.89 20.89 -16.84
N ARG A 381 5.94 19.96 -16.67
CA ARG A 381 4.54 20.18 -17.03
C ARG A 381 3.90 21.22 -16.10
N ALA A 382 4.12 21.11 -14.79
CA ALA A 382 3.63 22.08 -13.81
C ALA A 382 4.14 23.50 -14.10
N SER A 383 5.43 23.68 -14.42
CA SER A 383 6.02 25.00 -14.71
C SER A 383 5.56 25.63 -16.04
N LYS A 384 4.82 24.93 -16.90
CA LYS A 384 4.25 25.47 -18.15
C LYS A 384 2.78 25.91 -17.99
N THR A 385 2.16 25.57 -16.87
CA THR A 385 0.74 25.83 -16.61
C THR A 385 0.56 27.08 -15.72
N ASP A 386 1.64 27.50 -15.06
CA ASP A 386 1.78 28.78 -14.35
C ASP A 386 2.27 29.88 -15.30
#